data_0516ddd378e8666ff19f1e2f8d4ab1fe
#
_entry.id   0516ddd378e8666ff19f1e2f8d4ab1fe
#
_cell.length_a   1.000
_cell.length_b   1.000
_cell.length_c   1.000
_cell.angle_alpha   90.00
_cell.angle_beta   90.00
_cell.angle_gamma   90.00
#
_symmetry.space_group_name_H-M   'P 1'
#
loop_
_entity.id
_entity.type
_entity.pdbx_description
1 polymer ?
#
loop_
_entity_poly.entity_id
_entity_poly.type
_entity_poly.pdbx_seq_one_letter_code
_entity_poly.pdbx_strand_id
1 'polypeptide(L)'
;MLLQLLTTEEVDFCVTNICQMEDGSKSKPLTGSKNNEESTSVPDKVRHLITDRIYNNPFVDSVINPTRVSVNFYNQYKEGGHYDKHIDNFKAEPKVNNTYFDYGFSICLNSDYDGGEFIVDNEIGQVPYKLQAGQVLFFPIIYAHTVA
;
A
#
# COMPACT_ATOMS: atom_id res chain seq x y z
N MET A 1 8.68 1.66 8.34
CA MET A 1 8.70 0.45 9.20
C MET A 1 8.24 -0.75 8.38
N LEU A 2 9.03 -1.80 8.32
CA LEU A 2 8.74 -3.04 7.61
C LEU A 2 8.51 -4.17 8.62
N LEU A 3 7.42 -4.91 8.47
CA LEU A 3 7.11 -6.06 9.32
C LEU A 3 6.24 -7.11 8.61
N GLN A 4 6.19 -8.34 9.14
CA GLN A 4 5.27 -9.37 8.71
C GLN A 4 3.90 -9.10 9.36
N LEU A 5 2.89 -8.83 8.55
CA LEU A 5 1.53 -8.52 9.02
C LEU A 5 0.57 -9.69 8.84
N LEU A 6 0.60 -10.33 7.66
CA LEU A 6 -0.34 -11.38 7.29
C LEU A 6 0.35 -12.74 7.26
N THR A 7 -0.38 -13.78 7.65
CA THR A 7 0.04 -15.18 7.47
C THR A 7 -0.12 -15.59 6.00
N THR A 8 0.43 -16.74 5.62
CA THR A 8 0.26 -17.30 4.26
C THR A 8 -1.22 -17.49 3.91
N GLU A 9 -2.00 -18.03 4.85
CA GLU A 9 -3.44 -18.26 4.67
C GLU A 9 -4.21 -16.95 4.52
N GLU A 10 -3.81 -15.90 5.22
CA GLU A 10 -4.41 -14.57 5.13
C GLU A 10 -4.05 -13.89 3.81
N VAL A 11 -2.83 -14.08 3.30
CA VAL A 11 -2.44 -13.64 1.96
C VAL A 11 -3.30 -14.33 0.90
N ASP A 12 -3.45 -15.65 0.98
CA ASP A 12 -4.28 -16.43 0.06
C ASP A 12 -5.74 -15.97 0.10
N PHE A 13 -6.26 -15.65 1.28
CA PHE A 13 -7.59 -15.08 1.44
C PHE A 13 -7.72 -13.73 0.72
N CYS A 14 -6.74 -12.84 0.85
CA CYS A 14 -6.73 -11.56 0.15
C CYS A 14 -6.69 -11.76 -1.37
N VAL A 15 -5.79 -12.61 -1.87
CA VAL A 15 -5.62 -12.88 -3.30
C VAL A 15 -6.89 -13.50 -3.91
N THR A 16 -7.50 -14.46 -3.23
CA THR A 16 -8.74 -15.13 -3.68
C THR A 16 -9.92 -14.14 -3.79
N ASN A 17 -9.89 -13.05 -3.04
CA ASN A 17 -10.95 -12.05 -3.00
C ASN A 17 -10.61 -10.75 -3.76
N ILE A 18 -9.60 -10.75 -4.62
CA ILE A 18 -9.32 -9.63 -5.52
C ILE A 18 -10.51 -9.46 -6.48
N CYS A 19 -11.03 -8.23 -6.53
CA CYS A 19 -12.07 -7.85 -7.46
C CYS A 19 -11.52 -7.59 -8.85
N GLN A 20 -12.41 -7.29 -9.81
CA GLN A 20 -12.00 -6.96 -11.16
C GLN A 20 -10.96 -5.85 -11.18
N MET A 21 -9.83 -6.11 -11.86
CA MET A 21 -8.75 -5.15 -12.05
C MET A 21 -9.04 -4.28 -13.28
N GLU A 22 -8.71 -3.01 -13.18
CA GLU A 22 -8.83 -2.03 -14.25
C GLU A 22 -7.46 -1.40 -14.55
N ASP A 23 -7.36 -0.76 -15.71
CA ASP A 23 -6.15 -0.02 -16.10
C ASP A 23 -5.93 1.15 -15.14
N GLY A 24 -4.87 1.06 -14.34
CA GLY A 24 -4.51 2.06 -13.34
C GLY A 24 -4.02 3.39 -13.88
N SER A 25 -3.64 3.45 -15.17
CA SER A 25 -3.25 4.71 -15.81
C SER A 25 -4.38 5.73 -15.88
N LYS A 26 -5.62 5.27 -15.72
CA LYS A 26 -6.81 6.15 -15.67
C LYS A 26 -6.90 6.95 -14.37
N SER A 27 -6.37 6.43 -13.26
CA SER A 27 -6.22 7.19 -12.01
C SER A 27 -4.92 7.99 -12.08
N LYS A 28 -5.00 9.20 -12.61
CA LYS A 28 -3.82 10.03 -12.86
C LYS A 28 -3.14 10.42 -11.56
N PRO A 29 -1.85 10.08 -11.35
CA PRO A 29 -1.07 10.67 -10.29
C PRO A 29 -0.93 12.19 -10.53
N LEU A 30 -0.71 12.94 -9.48
CA LEU A 30 -0.46 14.38 -9.58
C LEU A 30 0.81 14.69 -10.38
N THR A 31 1.77 13.79 -10.37
CA THR A 31 3.05 13.89 -11.09
C THR A 31 3.48 12.50 -11.56
N GLY A 32 4.21 12.46 -12.68
CA GLY A 32 4.78 11.22 -13.21
C GLY A 32 3.80 10.36 -14.02
N SER A 33 4.22 9.16 -14.34
CA SER A 33 3.44 8.16 -15.07
C SER A 33 3.20 6.92 -14.21
N LYS A 34 2.18 6.17 -14.58
CA LYS A 34 1.75 4.95 -13.90
C LYS A 34 1.35 3.92 -14.94
N ASN A 35 1.92 2.74 -14.83
CA ASN A 35 1.60 1.60 -15.67
C ASN A 35 1.35 0.38 -14.77
N ASN A 36 0.10 0.19 -14.36
CA ASN A 36 -0.33 -0.93 -13.54
C ASN A 36 -1.79 -1.26 -13.78
N GLU A 37 -2.26 -2.35 -13.19
CA GLU A 37 -3.67 -2.64 -13.03
C GLU A 37 -4.07 -2.38 -11.57
N GLU A 38 -5.28 -1.89 -11.33
CA GLU A 38 -5.78 -1.62 -9.98
C GLU A 38 -7.25 -1.97 -9.83
N SER A 39 -7.65 -2.25 -8.60
CA SER A 39 -9.05 -2.35 -8.20
C SER A 39 -9.31 -1.48 -6.99
N THR A 40 -10.23 -0.55 -7.12
CA THR A 40 -10.70 0.30 -6.01
C THR A 40 -11.77 -0.36 -5.16
N SER A 41 -12.23 -1.56 -5.58
CA SER A 41 -13.26 -2.33 -4.89
C SER A 41 -12.62 -3.42 -4.03
N VAL A 42 -12.14 -3.04 -2.85
CA VAL A 42 -11.66 -4.00 -1.85
C VAL A 42 -12.86 -4.48 -1.02
N PRO A 43 -13.17 -5.80 -0.99
CA PRO A 43 -14.29 -6.32 -0.22
C PRO A 43 -14.17 -6.01 1.28
N ASP A 44 -15.28 -5.76 1.95
CA ASP A 44 -15.31 -5.43 3.38
C ASP A 44 -14.62 -6.49 4.23
N LYS A 45 -14.78 -7.77 3.91
CA LYS A 45 -14.11 -8.87 4.62
C LYS A 45 -12.58 -8.80 4.57
N VAL A 46 -12.01 -8.33 3.45
CA VAL A 46 -10.57 -8.10 3.31
C VAL A 46 -10.16 -6.84 4.08
N ARG A 47 -10.93 -5.76 3.96
CA ARG A 47 -10.70 -4.53 4.73
C ARG A 47 -10.71 -4.80 6.23
N HIS A 48 -11.68 -5.56 6.73
CA HIS A 48 -11.77 -5.94 8.14
C HIS A 48 -10.58 -6.76 8.60
N LEU A 49 -10.15 -7.75 7.81
CA LEU A 49 -8.96 -8.54 8.13
C LEU A 49 -7.72 -7.66 8.27
N ILE A 50 -7.43 -6.84 7.27
CA ILE A 50 -6.23 -5.99 7.25
C ILE A 50 -6.28 -4.98 8.40
N THR A 51 -7.41 -4.32 8.59
CA THR A 51 -7.62 -3.34 9.67
C THR A 51 -7.42 -3.98 11.03
N ASP A 52 -7.99 -5.17 11.25
CA ASP A 52 -7.83 -5.92 12.50
C ASP A 52 -6.36 -6.27 12.78
N ARG A 53 -5.64 -6.74 11.77
CA ARG A 53 -4.21 -7.08 11.91
C ARG A 53 -3.36 -5.85 12.20
N ILE A 54 -3.67 -4.72 11.62
CA ILE A 54 -2.97 -3.46 11.90
C ILE A 54 -3.21 -3.00 13.32
N TYR A 55 -4.46 -2.93 13.77
CA TYR A 55 -4.80 -2.48 15.13
C TYR A 55 -4.29 -3.41 16.23
N ASN A 56 -4.24 -4.71 15.99
CA ASN A 56 -3.81 -5.69 16.98
C ASN A 56 -2.31 -6.03 16.89
N ASN A 57 -1.54 -5.37 16.04
CA ASN A 57 -0.11 -5.58 15.97
C ASN A 57 0.61 -4.70 16.99
N PRO A 58 1.35 -5.28 17.97
CA PRO A 58 1.97 -4.52 19.04
C PRO A 58 3.06 -3.55 18.56
N PHE A 59 3.75 -3.85 17.47
CA PHE A 59 4.74 -2.92 16.88
C PHE A 59 4.07 -1.73 16.22
N VAL A 60 2.98 -1.95 15.50
CA VAL A 60 2.20 -0.88 14.90
C VAL A 60 1.61 0.02 15.99
N ASP A 61 1.04 -0.57 17.02
CA ASP A 61 0.48 0.17 18.17
C ASP A 61 1.53 1.03 18.86
N SER A 62 2.71 0.47 19.13
CA SER A 62 3.77 1.18 19.85
C SER A 62 4.47 2.29 19.04
N VAL A 63 4.54 2.17 17.72
CA VAL A 63 5.29 3.10 16.85
C VAL A 63 4.38 4.09 16.15
N ILE A 64 3.24 3.65 15.66
CA ILE A 64 2.31 4.47 14.86
C ILE A 64 1.08 4.87 15.68
N ASN A 65 0.56 3.94 16.50
CA ASN A 65 -0.66 4.12 17.31
C ASN A 65 -1.84 4.66 16.46
N PRO A 66 -2.28 3.91 15.43
CA PRO A 66 -3.26 4.41 14.49
C PRO A 66 -4.64 4.56 15.14
N THR A 67 -5.28 5.70 14.90
CA THR A 67 -6.68 5.95 15.30
C THR A 67 -7.65 5.61 14.17
N ARG A 68 -7.17 5.59 12.93
CA ARG A 68 -7.96 5.28 11.75
C ARG A 68 -7.10 4.59 10.69
N VAL A 69 -7.66 3.55 10.07
CA VAL A 69 -7.03 2.82 8.97
C VAL A 69 -7.95 2.82 7.76
N SER A 70 -7.40 3.08 6.58
CA SER A 70 -8.13 3.03 5.31
C SER A 70 -7.42 2.08 4.36
N VAL A 71 -8.12 1.05 3.90
CA VAL A 71 -7.64 0.11 2.88
C VAL A 71 -8.33 0.47 1.56
N ASN A 72 -7.57 1.00 0.61
CA ASN A 72 -8.16 1.69 -0.53
C ASN A 72 -8.27 0.82 -1.78
N PHE A 73 -7.21 0.14 -2.19
CA PHE A 73 -7.19 -0.58 -3.46
C PHE A 73 -6.12 -1.67 -3.53
N TYR A 74 -6.28 -2.58 -4.51
CA TYR A 74 -5.24 -3.48 -4.98
C TYR A 74 -4.49 -2.83 -6.13
N ASN A 75 -3.18 -3.08 -6.18
CA ASN A 75 -2.33 -2.77 -7.33
C ASN A 75 -1.68 -4.04 -7.85
N GLN A 76 -1.58 -4.17 -9.16
CA GLN A 76 -0.83 -5.22 -9.83
C GLN A 76 0.10 -4.62 -10.87
N TYR A 77 1.36 -5.01 -10.82
CA TYR A 77 2.38 -4.61 -11.78
C TYR A 77 2.80 -5.84 -12.57
N LYS A 78 2.73 -5.75 -13.90
CA LYS A 78 3.23 -6.75 -14.83
C LYS A 78 4.62 -6.35 -15.31
N GLU A 79 5.23 -7.17 -16.17
CA GLU A 79 6.50 -6.82 -16.81
C GLU A 79 6.45 -5.42 -17.44
N GLY A 80 7.44 -4.57 -17.10
CA GLY A 80 7.45 -3.16 -17.51
C GLY A 80 6.47 -2.26 -16.75
N GLY A 81 5.74 -2.81 -15.79
CA GLY A 81 4.87 -2.03 -14.91
C GLY A 81 5.66 -1.17 -13.94
N HIS A 82 5.17 0.03 -13.68
CA HIS A 82 5.82 0.98 -12.78
C HIS A 82 4.83 2.00 -12.22
N TYR A 83 5.26 2.69 -11.21
CA TYR A 83 4.63 3.92 -10.73
C TYR A 83 5.74 4.93 -10.40
N ASP A 84 5.83 6.00 -11.20
CA ASP A 84 6.85 7.02 -11.04
C ASP A 84 6.78 7.68 -9.67
N LYS A 85 7.88 8.34 -9.30
CA LYS A 85 7.99 9.05 -8.03
C LYS A 85 6.82 10.00 -7.81
N HIS A 86 6.13 9.82 -6.69
CA HIS A 86 4.99 10.63 -6.28
C HIS A 86 4.87 10.70 -4.76
N ILE A 87 4.05 11.62 -4.29
CA ILE A 87 3.57 11.69 -2.91
C ILE A 87 2.09 11.36 -2.94
N ASP A 88 1.66 10.49 -2.03
CA ASP A 88 0.25 10.15 -1.92
C ASP A 88 -0.59 11.34 -1.46
N ASN A 89 -1.87 11.32 -1.82
CA ASN A 89 -2.80 12.31 -1.32
C ASN A 89 -2.98 12.14 0.19
N PHE A 90 -2.49 13.11 0.95
CA PHE A 90 -2.55 13.11 2.42
C PHE A 90 -3.90 13.59 2.98
N LYS A 91 -4.78 14.12 2.14
CA LYS A 91 -6.13 14.50 2.55
C LYS A 91 -7.06 13.31 2.43
N ALA A 92 -7.68 12.90 3.51
CA ALA A 92 -8.90 12.11 3.42
C ALA A 92 -9.95 12.93 2.66
N GLU A 93 -10.88 12.26 1.98
CA GLU A 93 -11.89 12.94 1.16
C GLU A 93 -12.50 14.16 1.88
N PRO A 94 -12.81 15.26 1.14
CA PRO A 94 -13.25 16.54 1.73
C PRO A 94 -14.50 16.45 2.61
N LYS A 95 -15.24 15.33 2.48
CA LYS A 95 -16.47 15.08 3.24
C LYS A 95 -16.25 14.58 4.67
N VAL A 96 -15.03 14.27 5.06
CA VAL A 96 -14.71 13.72 6.37
C VAL A 96 -13.84 14.71 7.15
N ASN A 97 -14.46 15.78 7.65
CA ASN A 97 -13.96 16.70 8.68
C ASN A 97 -12.44 16.94 8.70
N ASN A 98 -11.85 17.47 7.60
CA ASN A 98 -10.42 17.84 7.56
C ASN A 98 -9.47 16.75 8.09
N THR A 99 -9.77 15.49 7.86
CA THR A 99 -8.91 14.38 8.28
C THR A 99 -7.72 14.29 7.35
N TYR A 100 -6.52 14.16 7.92
CA TYR A 100 -5.27 13.96 7.19
C TYR A 100 -4.73 12.58 7.53
N PHE A 101 -4.03 11.97 6.57
CA PHE A 101 -3.25 10.75 6.81
C PHE A 101 -1.84 11.13 7.24
N ASP A 102 -1.31 10.42 8.24
CA ASP A 102 0.07 10.59 8.72
C ASP A 102 1.00 9.58 8.05
N TYR A 103 0.50 8.39 7.77
CA TYR A 103 1.25 7.28 7.18
C TYR A 103 0.53 6.70 5.98
N GLY A 104 1.32 6.35 4.97
CA GLY A 104 0.93 5.40 3.93
C GLY A 104 1.38 3.99 4.29
N PHE A 105 0.76 2.98 3.70
CA PHE A 105 1.24 1.62 3.80
C PHE A 105 0.98 0.83 2.51
N SER A 106 1.86 -0.13 2.26
CA SER A 106 1.72 -1.10 1.19
C SER A 106 1.93 -2.52 1.71
N ILE A 107 1.01 -3.42 1.39
CA ILE A 107 1.10 -4.84 1.74
C ILE A 107 1.42 -5.63 0.47
N CYS A 108 2.46 -6.45 0.51
CA CYS A 108 2.81 -7.34 -0.58
C CYS A 108 2.02 -8.64 -0.48
N LEU A 109 1.44 -9.09 -1.60
CA LEU A 109 0.63 -10.30 -1.64
C LEU A 109 1.29 -11.46 -2.39
N ASN A 110 2.53 -11.29 -2.89
CA ASN A 110 3.30 -12.36 -3.53
C ASN A 110 4.79 -12.20 -3.25
N SER A 111 5.53 -13.29 -3.41
CA SER A 111 7.00 -13.31 -3.21
C SER A 111 7.76 -13.68 -4.48
N ASP A 112 7.07 -14.24 -5.46
CA ASP A 112 7.64 -14.74 -6.71
C ASP A 112 7.55 -13.65 -7.79
N TYR A 113 8.48 -12.67 -7.73
CA TYR A 113 8.58 -11.59 -8.69
C TYR A 113 10.01 -11.03 -8.77
N ASP A 114 10.40 -10.59 -9.95
CA ASP A 114 11.65 -9.86 -10.20
C ASP A 114 11.37 -8.36 -10.37
N GLY A 115 12.31 -7.51 -9.94
CA GLY A 115 12.10 -6.06 -9.94
C GLY A 115 11.01 -5.65 -8.95
N GLY A 116 10.30 -4.56 -9.21
CA GLY A 116 9.15 -4.13 -8.43
C GLY A 116 9.47 -3.67 -7.01
N GLU A 117 10.69 -3.19 -6.77
CA GLU A 117 11.07 -2.62 -5.48
C GLU A 117 10.22 -1.39 -5.16
N PHE A 118 9.75 -1.33 -3.92
CA PHE A 118 9.10 -0.15 -3.38
C PHE A 118 10.21 0.79 -2.84
N ILE A 119 10.42 1.92 -3.49
CA ILE A 119 11.52 2.84 -3.17
C ILE A 119 10.96 4.05 -2.44
N VAL A 120 11.42 4.29 -1.21
CA VAL A 120 11.02 5.46 -0.41
C VAL A 120 12.15 6.47 -0.42
N ASP A 121 11.84 7.71 -0.76
CA ASP A 121 12.75 8.86 -0.63
C ASP A 121 12.59 9.48 0.76
N ASN A 122 13.65 9.47 1.54
CA ASN A 122 13.72 10.13 2.83
C ASN A 122 14.91 11.11 2.89
N GLU A 123 15.18 11.67 4.07
CA GLU A 123 16.23 12.69 4.25
C GLU A 123 17.64 12.18 3.95
N ILE A 124 17.87 10.86 3.98
CA ILE A 124 19.18 10.25 3.72
C ILE A 124 19.30 9.71 2.28
N GLY A 125 18.22 9.72 1.50
CA GLY A 125 18.20 9.27 0.11
C GLY A 125 17.14 8.24 -0.20
N GLN A 126 17.33 7.50 -1.27
CA GLN A 126 16.42 6.48 -1.75
C GLN A 126 16.67 5.14 -1.06
N VAL A 127 15.65 4.59 -0.45
CA VAL A 127 15.72 3.29 0.22
C VAL A 127 14.82 2.29 -0.49
N PRO A 128 15.39 1.29 -1.19
CA PRO A 128 14.59 0.25 -1.85
C PRO A 128 14.16 -0.85 -0.86
N TYR A 129 12.93 -1.29 -1.01
CA TYR A 129 12.35 -2.40 -0.27
C TYR A 129 11.86 -3.47 -1.23
N LYS A 130 12.40 -4.68 -1.14
CA LYS A 130 11.90 -5.88 -1.80
C LYS A 130 10.97 -6.62 -0.85
N LEU A 131 9.67 -6.33 -0.94
CA LEU A 131 8.70 -6.91 -0.02
C LEU A 131 8.44 -8.38 -0.35
N GLN A 132 8.14 -9.17 0.68
CA GLN A 132 7.69 -10.56 0.57
C GLN A 132 6.20 -10.66 0.91
N ALA A 133 5.57 -11.76 0.49
CA ALA A 133 4.14 -11.98 0.75
C ALA A 133 3.80 -11.85 2.25
N GLY A 134 2.79 -11.06 2.55
CA GLY A 134 2.33 -10.76 3.90
C GLY A 134 3.09 -9.66 4.62
N GLN A 135 4.19 -9.16 4.05
CA GLN A 135 4.88 -8.02 4.62
C GLN A 135 4.15 -6.71 4.32
N VAL A 136 4.18 -5.82 5.29
CA VAL A 136 3.69 -4.45 5.17
C VAL A 136 4.83 -3.46 5.37
N LEU A 137 4.89 -2.45 4.51
CA LEU A 137 5.76 -1.29 4.68
C LEU A 137 4.90 -0.08 5.06
N PHE A 138 5.17 0.50 6.22
CA PHE A 138 4.62 1.80 6.63
C PHE A 138 5.66 2.88 6.40
N PHE A 139 5.24 4.01 5.86
CA PHE A 139 6.10 5.18 5.63
C PHE A 139 5.32 6.48 5.92
N PRO A 140 5.99 7.53 6.38
CA PRO A 140 5.36 8.84 6.52
C PRO A 140 4.76 9.29 5.19
N ILE A 141 3.53 9.77 5.22
CA ILE A 141 2.77 10.10 4.00
C ILE A 141 3.44 11.20 3.14
N ILE A 142 4.27 12.02 3.77
CA ILE A 142 5.00 13.10 3.10
C ILE A 142 6.21 12.62 2.29
N TYR A 143 6.64 11.36 2.45
CA TYR A 143 7.76 10.83 1.70
C TYR A 143 7.33 10.46 0.28
N ALA A 144 8.06 10.96 -0.70
CA ALA A 144 7.90 10.50 -2.07
C ALA A 144 8.32 9.03 -2.19
N HIS A 145 7.66 8.31 -3.06
CA HIS A 145 7.98 6.92 -3.31
C HIS A 145 7.73 6.53 -4.77
N THR A 146 8.30 5.39 -5.15
CA THR A 146 8.30 4.85 -6.51
C THR A 146 8.06 3.36 -6.43
N VAL A 147 7.36 2.78 -7.40
CA VAL A 147 7.39 1.35 -7.67
C VAL A 147 8.17 1.13 -8.95
N ALA A 148 9.33 0.49 -8.80
CA ALA A 148 10.29 0.29 -9.89
C ALA A 148 9.93 -0.89 -10.78
#